data_3a30a4a94e957c54e37ab2e13ba18f8c
#
_entry.id   3a30a4a94e957c54e37ab2e13ba18f8c
#
_cell.length_a   1.000
_cell.length_b   1.000
_cell.length_c   1.000
_cell.angle_alpha   90.00
_cell.angle_beta   90.00
_cell.angle_gamma   90.00
#
_symmetry.space_group_name_H-M   'P 1'
#
loop_
_entity.id
_entity.type
_entity.pdbx_description
1 polymer ?
#
loop_
_entity_poly.entity_id
_entity_poly.type
_entity_poly.pdbx_seq_one_letter_code
_entity_poly.pdbx_strand_id
1 'polypeptide(L)'
;MNFGNLKMYVGGELINATNNNEKIILCPANNKPIAKLSWANEVDAEKALVSAEKGFKYWSKLSHDERKEWMYKLKNAVIENEDLLRKAIIYEMGKTYEGSKEDIESLVNSLDFYPKAMEENFLDSKIDDKENTHNHTIKNYPVGVVVAYLAWNFPLLNLAFKIGPALASGCSIIIKPSEESPVSAYIIGKILNEINFPPGVVNIICGEPEIVATTLSKSKVPRLITMIGSTTTAKKVFSDSSSSIKRLSMELGGNAPFIVFDDADLNAALDLAIGIKFGNSGQICVAANRFFIHKNIYDIFLEKYLDRVNNLKLGFGENETPDMGPLITSKSRDRIIDLIEDAVKNGAKLECGGKIPNNFSEGNWLEPTVLTNVNHKMRIFNEEIFGPVASIMSFSDDEEVLTLANKTDYGLASYIFTTSEERINLFSENLEFGEVQVNGIKYAIYLPHGGIKESGIGHDCSHLALNDYLTKKRISIAI
;
A
#
# COMPACT_ATOMS: atom_id res chain seq x y z
N MET A 1 23.36 -2.71 10.69
CA MET A 1 22.74 -1.42 11.10
C MET A 1 21.90 -1.65 12.35
N ASN A 2 21.90 -0.71 13.31
CA ASN A 2 21.05 -0.77 14.49
C ASN A 2 20.49 0.64 14.74
N PHE A 3 19.17 0.78 14.78
CA PHE A 3 18.47 2.05 14.98
C PHE A 3 18.23 2.38 16.46
N GLY A 4 18.72 1.52 17.39
CA GLY A 4 18.60 1.72 18.84
C GLY A 4 17.18 1.53 19.36
N ASN A 5 16.89 2.25 20.45
CA ASN A 5 15.59 2.22 21.09
C ASN A 5 14.69 3.34 20.53
N LEU A 6 13.59 2.97 19.91
CA LEU A 6 12.63 3.90 19.32
C LEU A 6 11.35 3.96 20.17
N LYS A 7 10.80 5.16 20.31
CA LYS A 7 9.63 5.45 21.13
C LYS A 7 8.42 5.77 20.26
N MET A 8 7.24 5.53 20.77
CA MET A 8 5.99 5.98 20.18
C MET A 8 5.94 7.52 20.16
N TYR A 9 5.26 8.09 19.17
CA TYR A 9 4.98 9.53 19.10
C TYR A 9 3.51 9.79 19.38
N VAL A 10 3.21 10.37 20.54
CA VAL A 10 1.83 10.64 20.97
C VAL A 10 1.75 12.01 21.65
N GLY A 11 0.82 12.84 21.21
CA GLY A 11 0.59 14.15 21.83
C GLY A 11 1.72 15.16 21.61
N GLY A 12 2.56 14.97 20.63
CA GLY A 12 3.72 15.83 20.35
C GLY A 12 5.00 15.37 21.06
N GLU A 13 4.99 14.22 21.73
CA GLU A 13 6.11 13.73 22.53
C GLU A 13 6.49 12.30 22.17
N LEU A 14 7.79 11.98 22.34
CA LEU A 14 8.30 10.62 22.25
C LEU A 14 8.14 9.90 23.60
N ILE A 15 7.25 8.93 23.66
CA ILE A 15 6.89 8.23 24.91
C ILE A 15 7.17 6.73 24.84
N ASN A 16 7.45 6.12 25.98
CA ASN A 16 7.48 4.68 26.16
C ASN A 16 6.06 4.12 26.33
N ALA A 17 5.90 2.83 26.05
CA ALA A 17 4.67 2.11 26.38
C ALA A 17 4.39 2.16 27.89
N THR A 18 3.13 2.29 28.29
CA THR A 18 2.73 2.43 29.70
C THR A 18 3.07 1.22 30.58
N ASN A 19 3.18 0.05 29.96
CA ASN A 19 3.59 -1.19 30.63
C ASN A 19 5.08 -1.53 30.39
N ASN A 20 5.85 -0.60 29.79
CA ASN A 20 7.25 -0.78 29.40
C ASN A 20 7.50 -1.97 28.45
N ASN A 21 6.47 -2.44 27.74
CA ASN A 21 6.66 -3.48 26.73
C ASN A 21 7.48 -2.96 25.54
N GLU A 22 8.32 -3.83 25.04
CA GLU A 22 9.22 -3.55 23.91
C GLU A 22 9.20 -4.73 22.93
N LYS A 23 9.40 -4.42 21.65
CA LYS A 23 9.52 -5.41 20.57
C LYS A 23 10.86 -5.25 19.88
N ILE A 24 11.55 -6.35 19.66
CA ILE A 24 12.76 -6.39 18.83
C ILE A 24 12.32 -6.61 17.39
N ILE A 25 12.76 -5.74 16.50
CA ILE A 25 12.54 -5.86 15.05
C ILE A 25 13.78 -6.48 14.43
N LEU A 26 13.54 -7.46 13.55
CA LEU A 26 14.59 -8.23 12.89
C LEU A 26 14.71 -7.82 11.42
N CYS A 27 15.92 -7.86 10.90
CA CYS A 27 16.16 -7.73 9.47
C CYS A 27 15.75 -9.01 8.73
N PRO A 28 14.86 -8.98 7.73
CA PRO A 28 14.40 -10.15 7.01
C PRO A 28 15.51 -10.86 6.19
N ALA A 29 16.58 -10.15 5.86
CA ALA A 29 17.69 -10.70 5.09
C ALA A 29 18.59 -11.67 5.89
N ASN A 30 18.65 -11.51 7.23
CA ASN A 30 19.60 -12.28 8.06
C ASN A 30 19.10 -12.54 9.49
N ASN A 31 17.85 -12.20 9.80
CA ASN A 31 17.21 -12.36 11.11
C ASN A 31 17.94 -11.66 12.29
N LYS A 32 18.81 -10.69 12.01
CA LYS A 32 19.53 -9.96 13.05
C LYS A 32 18.71 -8.79 13.59
N PRO A 33 18.78 -8.49 14.90
CA PRO A 33 18.11 -7.34 15.49
C PRO A 33 18.59 -6.03 14.88
N ILE A 34 17.61 -5.15 14.54
CA ILE A 34 17.88 -3.83 13.94
C ILE A 34 17.37 -2.66 14.79
N ALA A 35 16.35 -2.91 15.60
CA ALA A 35 15.78 -1.89 16.49
C ALA A 35 15.05 -2.56 17.66
N LYS A 36 14.82 -1.77 18.72
CA LYS A 36 13.96 -2.11 19.84
C LYS A 36 12.91 -1.00 19.99
N LEU A 37 11.65 -1.35 19.84
CA LEU A 37 10.55 -0.38 19.81
C LEU A 37 9.71 -0.48 21.08
N SER A 38 9.30 0.67 21.61
CA SER A 38 8.20 0.73 22.58
C SER A 38 6.93 0.17 21.96
N TRP A 39 6.32 -0.81 22.64
CA TRP A 39 5.24 -1.63 22.11
C TRP A 39 3.91 -1.32 22.80
N ALA A 40 3.01 -0.64 22.08
CA ALA A 40 1.74 -0.13 22.61
C ALA A 40 0.83 -1.23 23.16
N ASN A 41 0.10 -0.91 24.20
CA ASN A 41 -1.00 -1.69 24.74
C ASN A 41 -2.34 -0.92 24.59
N GLU A 42 -3.41 -1.45 25.19
CA GLU A 42 -4.74 -0.84 25.16
C GLU A 42 -4.76 0.59 25.71
N VAL A 43 -4.09 0.83 26.85
CA VAL A 43 -4.01 2.16 27.49
C VAL A 43 -3.31 3.18 26.61
N ASP A 44 -2.27 2.75 25.88
CA ASP A 44 -1.55 3.61 24.96
C ASP A 44 -2.41 3.95 23.72
N ALA A 45 -3.21 3.01 23.23
CA ALA A 45 -4.18 3.23 22.16
C ALA A 45 -5.26 4.25 22.59
N GLU A 46 -5.78 4.12 23.81
CA GLU A 46 -6.74 5.09 24.38
C GLU A 46 -6.13 6.49 24.54
N LYS A 47 -4.88 6.59 25.01
CA LYS A 47 -4.15 7.86 25.05
C LYS A 47 -3.98 8.50 23.69
N ALA A 48 -3.66 7.70 22.65
CA ALA A 48 -3.55 8.19 21.28
C ALA A 48 -4.90 8.71 20.76
N LEU A 49 -6.02 8.06 21.07
CA LEU A 49 -7.38 8.53 20.75
C LEU A 49 -7.69 9.88 21.37
N VAL A 50 -7.44 10.02 22.68
CA VAL A 50 -7.65 11.30 23.42
C VAL A 50 -6.74 12.40 22.85
N SER A 51 -5.50 12.06 22.53
CA SER A 51 -4.54 12.98 21.92
C SER A 51 -5.00 13.44 20.54
N ALA A 52 -5.42 12.52 19.68
CA ALA A 52 -5.89 12.82 18.33
C ALA A 52 -7.16 13.69 18.34
N GLU A 53 -8.07 13.50 19.31
CA GLU A 53 -9.25 14.34 19.46
C GLU A 53 -8.88 15.79 19.83
N LYS A 54 -7.88 15.99 20.69
CA LYS A 54 -7.35 17.33 21.00
C LYS A 54 -6.65 17.95 19.79
N GLY A 55 -5.81 17.17 19.08
CA GLY A 55 -5.14 17.60 17.88
C GLY A 55 -6.11 18.00 16.78
N PHE A 56 -7.20 17.25 16.59
CA PHE A 56 -8.26 17.60 15.66
C PHE A 56 -8.91 18.94 15.98
N LYS A 57 -9.24 19.22 17.25
CA LYS A 57 -9.84 20.50 17.67
C LYS A 57 -8.96 21.71 17.38
N TYR A 58 -7.65 21.53 17.35
CA TYR A 58 -6.68 22.55 16.96
C TYR A 58 -6.54 22.63 15.44
N TRP A 59 -6.18 21.51 14.79
CA TRP A 59 -5.81 21.43 13.39
C TRP A 59 -6.94 21.82 12.43
N SER A 60 -8.17 21.42 12.75
CA SER A 60 -9.35 21.73 11.96
C SER A 60 -9.73 23.23 11.93
N LYS A 61 -9.17 24.04 12.83
CA LYS A 61 -9.38 25.47 12.86
C LYS A 61 -8.32 26.28 12.13
N LEU A 62 -7.19 25.67 11.83
CA LEU A 62 -6.15 26.32 11.04
C LEU A 62 -6.67 26.60 9.62
N SER A 63 -6.23 27.71 9.08
CA SER A 63 -6.43 28.00 7.65
C SER A 63 -5.75 26.96 6.77
N HIS A 64 -6.11 26.95 5.49
CA HIS A 64 -5.46 26.08 4.53
C HIS A 64 -3.95 26.38 4.45
N ASP A 65 -3.56 27.65 4.40
CA ASP A 65 -2.16 28.07 4.31
C ASP A 65 -1.34 27.65 5.54
N GLU A 66 -1.87 27.81 6.75
CA GLU A 66 -1.19 27.36 7.97
C GLU A 66 -0.95 25.83 7.96
N ARG A 67 -1.93 25.03 7.51
CA ARG A 67 -1.73 23.58 7.37
C ARG A 67 -0.69 23.25 6.30
N LYS A 68 -0.72 23.96 5.16
CA LYS A 68 0.25 23.81 4.07
C LYS A 68 1.67 24.11 4.52
N GLU A 69 1.88 25.15 5.31
CA GLU A 69 3.19 25.50 5.88
C GLU A 69 3.74 24.34 6.75
N TRP A 70 2.91 23.77 7.64
CA TRP A 70 3.30 22.62 8.46
C TRP A 70 3.60 21.37 7.63
N MET A 71 2.82 21.10 6.60
CA MET A 71 3.04 19.97 5.69
C MET A 71 4.36 20.15 4.93
N TYR A 72 4.68 21.36 4.49
CA TYR A 72 5.96 21.66 3.83
C TYR A 72 7.15 21.59 4.80
N LYS A 73 6.96 21.98 6.06
CA LYS A 73 7.99 21.79 7.09
C LYS A 73 8.29 20.31 7.32
N LEU A 74 7.26 19.47 7.39
CA LEU A 74 7.42 18.02 7.47
C LEU A 74 8.09 17.46 6.20
N LYS A 75 7.65 17.88 5.00
CA LYS A 75 8.27 17.49 3.73
C LYS A 75 9.78 17.75 3.71
N ASN A 76 10.19 18.94 4.09
CA ASN A 76 11.60 19.30 4.12
C ASN A 76 12.39 18.47 5.13
N ALA A 77 11.84 18.23 6.32
CA ALA A 77 12.48 17.37 7.31
C ALA A 77 12.60 15.91 6.86
N VAL A 78 11.63 15.39 6.08
CA VAL A 78 11.74 14.06 5.45
C VAL A 78 12.89 14.03 4.45
N ILE A 79 13.04 15.06 3.60
CA ILE A 79 14.13 15.15 2.63
C ILE A 79 15.50 15.23 3.35
N GLU A 80 15.61 16.03 4.41
CA GLU A 80 16.84 16.14 5.22
C GLU A 80 17.24 14.81 5.89
N ASN A 81 16.29 13.93 6.14
CA ASN A 81 16.50 12.62 6.75
C ASN A 81 16.40 11.44 5.76
N GLU A 82 16.45 11.70 4.44
CA GLU A 82 16.25 10.67 3.40
C GLU A 82 17.15 9.46 3.59
N ASP A 83 18.45 9.66 3.81
CA ASP A 83 19.42 8.56 3.97
C ASP A 83 19.08 7.66 5.16
N LEU A 84 18.71 8.24 6.30
CA LEU A 84 18.30 7.49 7.50
C LEU A 84 17.01 6.68 7.25
N LEU A 85 16.02 7.28 6.59
CA LEU A 85 14.74 6.65 6.28
C LEU A 85 14.91 5.52 5.26
N ARG A 86 15.71 5.74 4.20
CA ARG A 86 16.03 4.68 3.22
C ARG A 86 16.73 3.50 3.88
N LYS A 87 17.71 3.75 4.75
CA LYS A 87 18.34 2.70 5.55
C LYS A 87 17.35 1.94 6.41
N ALA A 88 16.43 2.63 7.09
CA ALA A 88 15.40 1.98 7.87
C ALA A 88 14.57 1.02 7.00
N ILE A 89 14.10 1.46 5.85
CA ILE A 89 13.30 0.64 4.91
C ILE A 89 14.09 -0.57 4.40
N ILE A 90 15.36 -0.38 4.01
CA ILE A 90 16.22 -1.48 3.57
C ILE A 90 16.31 -2.55 4.66
N TYR A 91 16.57 -2.16 5.90
CA TYR A 91 16.84 -3.10 6.98
C TYR A 91 15.57 -3.71 7.60
N GLU A 92 14.43 -2.98 7.64
CA GLU A 92 13.19 -3.53 8.20
C GLU A 92 12.38 -4.35 7.21
N MET A 93 12.49 -4.03 5.90
CA MET A 93 11.68 -4.65 4.85
C MET A 93 12.50 -5.58 3.94
N GLY A 94 13.81 -5.39 3.85
CA GLY A 94 14.66 -6.11 2.92
C GLY A 94 14.63 -5.54 1.50
N LYS A 95 14.17 -4.30 1.30
CA LYS A 95 14.16 -3.65 -0.02
C LYS A 95 15.58 -3.46 -0.56
N THR A 96 15.68 -3.39 -1.89
CA THR A 96 16.89 -2.95 -2.55
C THR A 96 17.13 -1.46 -2.27
N TYR A 97 18.35 -0.98 -2.46
CA TYR A 97 18.66 0.43 -2.28
C TYR A 97 17.80 1.31 -3.22
N GLU A 98 17.66 0.94 -4.49
CA GLU A 98 16.80 1.67 -5.42
C GLU A 98 15.31 1.57 -5.04
N GLY A 99 14.82 0.39 -4.65
CA GLY A 99 13.44 0.20 -4.23
C GLY A 99 13.04 0.98 -2.97
N SER A 100 14.00 1.36 -2.11
CA SER A 100 13.72 2.19 -0.94
C SER A 100 13.43 3.66 -1.27
N LYS A 101 13.83 4.12 -2.45
CA LYS A 101 13.65 5.51 -2.91
C LYS A 101 12.19 5.85 -3.14
N GLU A 102 11.44 4.90 -3.70
CA GLU A 102 10.01 5.06 -3.99
C GLU A 102 9.18 5.44 -2.77
N ASP A 103 9.50 4.87 -1.60
CA ASP A 103 8.83 5.19 -0.35
C ASP A 103 9.02 6.66 0.06
N ILE A 104 10.24 7.18 -0.09
CA ILE A 104 10.55 8.58 0.26
C ILE A 104 9.91 9.53 -0.73
N GLU A 105 10.07 9.27 -2.03
CA GLU A 105 9.48 10.08 -3.09
C GLU A 105 7.96 10.15 -2.95
N SER A 106 7.31 9.04 -2.62
CA SER A 106 5.87 9.01 -2.40
C SER A 106 5.44 9.88 -1.22
N LEU A 107 6.18 9.84 -0.11
CA LEU A 107 5.87 10.69 1.06
C LEU A 107 6.09 12.18 0.76
N VAL A 108 7.20 12.52 0.12
CA VAL A 108 7.51 13.90 -0.30
C VAL A 108 6.45 14.42 -1.27
N ASN A 109 6.10 13.61 -2.28
CA ASN A 109 5.09 13.97 -3.28
C ASN A 109 3.69 14.12 -2.67
N SER A 110 3.32 13.28 -1.71
CA SER A 110 2.04 13.35 -1.01
C SER A 110 1.92 14.67 -0.22
N LEU A 111 2.96 15.03 0.53
CA LEU A 111 3.00 16.28 1.31
C LEU A 111 3.01 17.54 0.44
N ASP A 112 3.42 17.43 -0.82
CA ASP A 112 3.38 18.51 -1.81
C ASP A 112 2.04 18.59 -2.58
N PHE A 113 1.50 17.44 -2.96
CA PHE A 113 0.31 17.31 -3.80
C PHE A 113 -0.98 17.68 -3.07
N TYR A 114 -1.23 17.10 -1.89
CA TYR A 114 -2.54 17.24 -1.25
C TYR A 114 -2.93 18.66 -0.80
N PRO A 115 -2.01 19.52 -0.33
CA PRO A 115 -2.35 20.92 -0.10
C PRO A 115 -2.87 21.63 -1.36
N LYS A 116 -2.25 21.38 -2.52
CA LYS A 116 -2.65 21.95 -3.81
C LYS A 116 -3.98 21.37 -4.28
N ALA A 117 -4.12 20.05 -4.22
CA ALA A 117 -5.35 19.36 -4.60
C ALA A 117 -6.56 19.80 -3.76
N MET A 118 -6.36 20.10 -2.48
CA MET A 118 -7.40 20.63 -1.60
C MET A 118 -7.84 22.03 -2.04
N GLU A 119 -6.91 22.90 -2.39
CA GLU A 119 -7.15 24.27 -2.84
C GLU A 119 -7.88 24.29 -4.19
N GLU A 120 -7.52 23.41 -5.13
CA GLU A 120 -8.06 23.37 -6.48
C GLU A 120 -9.44 22.71 -6.57
N ASN A 121 -9.73 21.69 -5.75
CA ASN A 121 -10.87 20.81 -5.99
C ASN A 121 -11.98 20.90 -4.92
N PHE A 122 -11.74 21.54 -3.78
CA PHE A 122 -12.67 21.49 -2.63
C PHE A 122 -13.12 22.89 -2.17
N LEU A 123 -13.40 23.76 -3.13
CA LEU A 123 -14.00 25.08 -2.85
C LEU A 123 -15.46 24.96 -2.40
N ASP A 124 -15.93 25.97 -1.66
CA ASP A 124 -17.34 26.09 -1.32
C ASP A 124 -18.17 26.26 -2.61
N SER A 125 -19.29 25.58 -2.69
CA SER A 125 -20.21 25.67 -3.83
C SER A 125 -21.57 26.22 -3.42
N LYS A 126 -22.21 26.98 -4.33
CA LYS A 126 -23.57 27.46 -4.15
C LYS A 126 -24.55 26.57 -4.91
N ILE A 127 -25.77 26.46 -4.37
CA ILE A 127 -26.89 25.79 -5.05
C ILE A 127 -28.00 26.85 -5.17
N ASP A 128 -28.52 26.99 -6.37
CA ASP A 128 -29.63 27.87 -6.63
C ASP A 128 -30.93 27.37 -5.98
N ASP A 129 -31.60 28.23 -5.22
CA ASP A 129 -32.92 27.95 -4.68
C ASP A 129 -33.98 28.25 -5.73
N LYS A 130 -34.73 27.25 -6.17
CA LYS A 130 -35.77 27.36 -7.19
C LYS A 130 -36.93 28.30 -6.78
N GLU A 131 -37.13 28.44 -5.49
CA GLU A 131 -38.22 29.25 -4.92
C GLU A 131 -37.74 30.65 -4.51
N ASN A 132 -36.45 30.93 -4.65
CA ASN A 132 -35.80 32.22 -4.28
C ASN A 132 -36.09 32.64 -2.84
N THR A 133 -36.20 31.72 -1.93
CA THR A 133 -36.47 31.97 -0.51
C THR A 133 -35.20 31.85 0.37
N HIS A 134 -34.15 31.19 -0.15
CA HIS A 134 -32.94 30.90 0.60
C HIS A 134 -31.67 31.03 -0.25
N ASN A 135 -30.57 31.34 0.42
CA ASN A 135 -29.21 31.16 -0.09
C ASN A 135 -28.63 29.85 0.43
N HIS A 136 -28.23 28.94 -0.44
CA HIS A 136 -27.63 27.67 -0.09
C HIS A 136 -26.14 27.64 -0.40
N THR A 137 -25.35 27.25 0.58
CA THR A 137 -23.90 27.02 0.41
C THR A 137 -23.55 25.60 0.88
N ILE A 138 -22.81 24.88 0.09
CA ILE A 138 -22.21 23.59 0.48
C ILE A 138 -20.75 23.83 0.82
N LYS A 139 -20.39 23.49 2.05
CA LYS A 139 -19.01 23.59 2.56
C LYS A 139 -18.40 22.22 2.84
N ASN A 140 -17.11 22.10 2.57
CA ASN A 140 -16.34 20.91 2.93
C ASN A 140 -15.73 21.09 4.33
N TYR A 141 -15.91 20.08 5.19
CA TYR A 141 -15.38 20.04 6.55
C TYR A 141 -14.56 18.76 6.75
N PRO A 142 -13.48 18.77 7.55
CA PRO A 142 -12.78 17.55 7.91
C PRO A 142 -13.70 16.58 8.62
N VAL A 143 -13.57 15.28 8.30
CA VAL A 143 -14.42 14.23 8.89
C VAL A 143 -14.19 14.07 10.38
N GLY A 144 -12.97 14.31 10.87
CA GLY A 144 -12.61 14.17 12.29
C GLY A 144 -11.26 13.49 12.52
N VAL A 145 -11.22 12.65 13.54
CA VAL A 145 -10.07 11.78 13.81
C VAL A 145 -10.05 10.62 12.82
N VAL A 146 -8.88 10.36 12.26
CA VAL A 146 -8.61 9.26 11.33
C VAL A 146 -7.73 8.22 12.01
N VAL A 147 -8.02 6.94 11.82
CA VAL A 147 -7.10 5.84 12.13
C VAL A 147 -6.62 5.24 10.83
N ALA A 148 -5.30 5.10 10.67
CA ALA A 148 -4.65 4.52 9.51
C ALA A 148 -3.87 3.26 9.89
N TYR A 149 -4.25 2.12 9.30
CA TYR A 149 -3.52 0.86 9.39
C TYR A 149 -2.68 0.67 8.14
N LEU A 150 -1.37 0.50 8.31
CA LEU A 150 -0.43 0.40 7.20
C LEU A 150 0.05 -1.02 7.00
N ALA A 151 0.18 -1.44 5.74
CA ALA A 151 0.86 -2.66 5.37
C ALA A 151 2.38 -2.49 5.47
N TRP A 152 3.08 -3.63 5.52
CA TRP A 152 4.52 -3.69 5.73
C TRP A 152 5.35 -3.51 4.46
N ASN A 153 4.77 -3.74 3.29
CA ASN A 153 5.50 -3.88 2.03
C ASN A 153 6.08 -2.57 1.46
N PHE A 154 5.46 -1.44 1.77
CA PHE A 154 5.93 -0.09 1.41
C PHE A 154 5.68 0.85 2.60
N PRO A 155 6.50 0.82 3.65
CA PRO A 155 6.18 1.45 4.94
C PRO A 155 5.86 2.94 4.85
N LEU A 156 6.65 3.72 4.08
CA LEU A 156 6.44 5.16 3.96
C LEU A 156 5.58 5.57 2.75
N LEU A 157 5.50 4.77 1.70
CA LEU A 157 4.51 4.97 0.63
C LEU A 157 3.09 4.77 1.18
N ASN A 158 2.86 3.70 1.95
CA ASN A 158 1.58 3.46 2.60
C ASN A 158 1.23 4.58 3.60
N LEU A 159 2.23 5.09 4.32
CA LEU A 159 2.07 6.27 5.16
C LEU A 159 1.68 7.50 4.33
N ALA A 160 2.34 7.73 3.20
CA ALA A 160 2.09 8.86 2.31
C ALA A 160 0.63 8.95 1.85
N PHE A 161 0.04 7.81 1.49
CA PHE A 161 -1.35 7.72 1.04
C PHE A 161 -2.36 8.09 2.13
N LYS A 162 -1.98 8.05 3.39
CA LYS A 162 -2.86 8.32 4.53
C LYS A 162 -2.61 9.67 5.19
N ILE A 163 -1.34 10.03 5.40
CA ILE A 163 -0.99 11.26 6.13
C ILE A 163 -1.26 12.53 5.29
N GLY A 164 -0.95 12.51 4.00
CA GLY A 164 -1.15 13.67 3.13
C GLY A 164 -2.60 14.14 3.06
N PRO A 165 -3.56 13.29 2.65
CA PRO A 165 -4.97 13.70 2.58
C PRO A 165 -5.55 14.02 3.96
N ALA A 166 -5.15 13.32 5.04
CA ALA A 166 -5.60 13.61 6.39
C ALA A 166 -5.20 15.02 6.83
N LEU A 167 -3.92 15.38 6.67
CA LEU A 167 -3.43 16.69 7.07
C LEU A 167 -4.01 17.82 6.21
N ALA A 168 -4.05 17.66 4.91
CA ALA A 168 -4.58 18.67 3.99
C ALA A 168 -6.07 18.97 4.26
N SER A 169 -6.88 17.92 4.52
CA SER A 169 -8.31 18.08 4.81
C SER A 169 -8.59 18.71 6.18
N GLY A 170 -7.59 18.77 7.10
CA GLY A 170 -7.77 19.29 8.46
C GLY A 170 -8.14 18.21 9.50
N CYS A 171 -7.96 16.93 9.18
CA CYS A 171 -8.11 15.81 10.10
C CYS A 171 -6.86 15.62 10.96
N SER A 172 -7.02 15.06 12.16
CA SER A 172 -5.92 14.44 12.90
C SER A 172 -5.84 12.96 12.56
N ILE A 173 -4.68 12.35 12.77
CA ILE A 173 -4.44 10.96 12.38
C ILE A 173 -3.69 10.17 13.45
N ILE A 174 -4.14 8.93 13.68
CA ILE A 174 -3.40 7.90 14.42
C ILE A 174 -2.92 6.88 13.41
N ILE A 175 -1.61 6.72 13.31
CA ILE A 175 -0.94 5.80 12.39
C ILE A 175 -0.51 4.57 13.20
N LYS A 176 -1.00 3.42 12.79
CA LYS A 176 -0.51 2.13 13.26
C LYS A 176 0.22 1.45 12.10
N PRO A 177 1.57 1.53 12.06
CA PRO A 177 2.34 0.75 11.10
C PRO A 177 2.16 -0.75 11.33
N SER A 178 2.54 -1.55 10.32
CA SER A 178 2.62 -2.99 10.50
C SER A 178 3.66 -3.37 11.56
N GLU A 179 3.43 -4.49 12.21
CA GLU A 179 4.32 -5.10 13.20
C GLU A 179 5.64 -5.57 12.58
N GLU A 180 5.67 -5.79 11.28
CA GLU A 180 6.82 -6.32 10.54
C GLU A 180 7.78 -5.20 10.08
N SER A 181 7.27 -3.98 9.81
CA SER A 181 8.06 -2.85 9.31
C SER A 181 7.70 -1.52 9.98
N PRO A 182 7.84 -1.39 11.30
CA PRO A 182 7.44 -0.18 12.03
C PRO A 182 8.56 0.86 12.20
N VAL A 183 9.83 0.54 11.89
CA VAL A 183 11.01 1.35 12.23
C VAL A 183 10.98 2.70 11.53
N SER A 184 10.76 2.72 10.22
CA SER A 184 10.69 3.97 9.45
C SER A 184 9.58 4.91 9.93
N ALA A 185 8.40 4.36 10.27
CA ALA A 185 7.30 5.15 10.84
C ALA A 185 7.66 5.74 12.21
N TYR A 186 8.38 5.01 13.06
CA TYR A 186 8.86 5.54 14.35
C TYR A 186 9.92 6.63 14.16
N ILE A 187 10.75 6.53 13.12
CA ILE A 187 11.69 7.59 12.74
C ILE A 187 10.92 8.84 12.28
N ILE A 188 9.83 8.70 11.53
CA ILE A 188 8.92 9.82 11.23
C ILE A 188 8.39 10.45 12.52
N GLY A 189 8.03 9.65 13.51
CA GLY A 189 7.65 10.14 14.85
C GLY A 189 8.74 10.98 15.52
N LYS A 190 10.01 10.55 15.40
CA LYS A 190 11.16 11.31 15.88
C LYS A 190 11.33 12.64 15.11
N ILE A 191 11.19 12.61 13.80
CA ILE A 191 11.24 13.82 12.93
C ILE A 191 10.13 14.80 13.31
N LEU A 192 8.90 14.32 13.51
CA LEU A 192 7.77 15.15 13.96
C LEU A 192 8.04 15.83 15.30
N ASN A 193 8.69 15.12 16.25
CA ASN A 193 9.10 15.69 17.54
C ASN A 193 10.18 16.76 17.36
N GLU A 194 11.20 16.53 16.53
CA GLU A 194 12.31 17.45 16.29
C GLU A 194 11.84 18.77 15.65
N ILE A 195 10.89 18.71 14.75
CA ILE A 195 10.31 19.92 14.13
C ILE A 195 9.22 20.60 14.98
N ASN A 196 8.91 20.05 16.17
CA ASN A 196 7.82 20.51 17.03
C ASN A 196 6.48 20.56 16.29
N PHE A 197 6.11 19.46 15.58
CA PHE A 197 4.84 19.37 14.89
C PHE A 197 3.66 19.52 15.87
N PRO A 198 2.55 20.15 15.49
CA PRO A 198 1.45 20.44 16.41
C PRO A 198 0.97 19.20 17.18
N PRO A 199 0.91 19.29 18.54
CA PRO A 199 0.62 18.14 19.39
C PRO A 199 -0.71 17.46 19.08
N GLY A 200 -0.71 16.13 19.00
CA GLY A 200 -1.88 15.31 18.79
C GLY A 200 -2.43 15.28 17.38
N VAL A 201 -1.94 16.10 16.45
CA VAL A 201 -2.38 16.07 15.04
C VAL A 201 -1.95 14.78 14.36
N VAL A 202 -0.73 14.34 14.60
CA VAL A 202 -0.22 13.02 14.19
C VAL A 202 0.14 12.25 15.46
N ASN A 203 -0.25 10.98 15.52
CA ASN A 203 0.15 10.04 16.56
C ASN A 203 0.61 8.75 15.89
N ILE A 204 1.72 8.17 16.35
CA ILE A 204 2.31 6.94 15.79
C ILE A 204 2.50 5.93 16.91
N ILE A 205 1.77 4.83 16.85
CA ILE A 205 1.84 3.74 17.82
C ILE A 205 1.83 2.39 17.11
N CYS A 206 2.61 1.44 17.61
CA CYS A 206 2.58 0.05 17.14
C CYS A 206 2.48 -0.90 18.35
N GLY A 207 1.70 -1.93 18.21
CA GLY A 207 1.44 -2.97 19.21
C GLY A 207 0.71 -4.14 18.59
N GLU A 208 0.39 -5.16 19.41
CA GLU A 208 -0.32 -6.35 18.92
C GLU A 208 -1.66 -5.96 18.27
N PRO A 209 -1.94 -6.44 17.03
CA PRO A 209 -3.15 -6.06 16.28
C PRO A 209 -4.44 -6.35 17.04
N GLU A 210 -4.50 -7.50 17.72
CA GLU A 210 -5.67 -7.95 18.49
C GLU A 210 -6.02 -7.00 19.63
N ILE A 211 -5.02 -6.24 20.11
CA ILE A 211 -5.19 -5.28 21.22
C ILE A 211 -5.34 -3.89 20.62
N VAL A 212 -4.30 -3.38 19.99
CA VAL A 212 -4.24 -1.97 19.58
C VAL A 212 -5.23 -1.66 18.45
N ALA A 213 -5.27 -2.49 17.39
CA ALA A 213 -6.18 -2.22 16.28
C ALA A 213 -7.65 -2.45 16.68
N THR A 214 -7.93 -3.45 17.54
CA THR A 214 -9.27 -3.68 18.07
C THR A 214 -9.74 -2.48 18.92
N THR A 215 -8.90 -1.96 19.83
CA THR A 215 -9.21 -0.79 20.66
C THR A 215 -9.51 0.44 19.81
N LEU A 216 -8.64 0.73 18.81
CA LEU A 216 -8.81 1.86 17.89
C LEU A 216 -10.09 1.70 17.05
N SER A 217 -10.35 0.51 16.49
CA SER A 217 -11.49 0.26 15.61
C SER A 217 -12.83 0.31 16.37
N LYS A 218 -12.89 -0.21 17.60
CA LYS A 218 -14.10 -0.20 18.44
C LYS A 218 -14.41 1.17 19.06
N SER A 219 -13.42 2.06 19.14
CA SER A 219 -13.63 3.40 19.71
C SER A 219 -14.63 4.21 18.89
N LYS A 220 -15.39 5.09 19.55
CA LYS A 220 -16.31 6.05 18.93
C LYS A 220 -15.62 7.34 18.47
N VAL A 221 -14.35 7.54 18.82
CA VAL A 221 -13.57 8.74 18.50
C VAL A 221 -13.26 8.84 17.02
N PRO A 222 -12.73 7.80 16.33
CA PRO A 222 -12.46 7.87 14.92
C PRO A 222 -13.75 8.02 14.10
N ARG A 223 -13.67 8.88 13.06
CA ARG A 223 -14.73 9.08 12.08
C ARG A 223 -14.41 8.43 10.74
N LEU A 224 -13.14 8.15 10.50
CA LEU A 224 -12.64 7.39 9.35
C LEU A 224 -11.62 6.37 9.85
N ILE A 225 -11.75 5.15 9.39
CA ILE A 225 -10.68 4.15 9.44
C ILE A 225 -10.25 3.89 8.00
N THR A 226 -8.98 4.11 7.74
CA THR A 226 -8.36 3.80 6.45
C THR A 226 -7.31 2.72 6.64
N MET A 227 -7.18 1.82 5.67
CA MET A 227 -6.30 0.66 5.78
C MET A 227 -5.69 0.31 4.45
N ILE A 228 -4.42 -0.10 4.49
CA ILE A 228 -3.77 -0.89 3.45
C ILE A 228 -3.39 -2.22 4.07
N GLY A 229 -3.81 -3.34 3.47
CA GLY A 229 -3.50 -4.66 4.03
C GLY A 229 -4.26 -5.81 3.39
N SER A 230 -4.31 -6.97 4.07
CA SER A 230 -5.02 -8.13 3.54
C SER A 230 -6.54 -8.01 3.67
N THR A 231 -7.28 -8.56 2.72
CA THR A 231 -8.75 -8.65 2.74
C THR A 231 -9.26 -9.30 4.03
N THR A 232 -8.59 -10.33 4.53
CA THR A 232 -8.97 -11.00 5.79
C THR A 232 -8.88 -10.06 6.99
N THR A 233 -7.80 -9.28 7.10
CA THR A 233 -7.63 -8.29 8.16
C THR A 233 -8.66 -7.17 8.03
N ALA A 234 -8.95 -6.70 6.82
CA ALA A 234 -9.95 -5.68 6.56
C ALA A 234 -11.34 -6.11 7.02
N LYS A 235 -11.77 -7.35 6.74
CA LYS A 235 -13.04 -7.90 7.23
C LYS A 235 -13.14 -7.87 8.76
N LYS A 236 -12.03 -8.13 9.47
CA LYS A 236 -11.97 -8.01 10.93
C LYS A 236 -12.10 -6.56 11.39
N VAL A 237 -11.34 -5.64 10.79
CA VAL A 237 -11.42 -4.19 11.08
C VAL A 237 -12.83 -3.67 10.79
N PHE A 238 -13.45 -4.10 9.71
CA PHE A 238 -14.82 -3.76 9.34
C PHE A 238 -15.81 -4.18 10.44
N SER A 239 -15.71 -5.43 10.90
CA SER A 239 -16.53 -5.96 12.00
C SER A 239 -16.33 -5.19 13.30
N ASP A 240 -15.09 -4.95 13.72
CA ASP A 240 -14.76 -4.20 14.94
C ASP A 240 -15.25 -2.73 14.86
N SER A 241 -15.30 -2.15 13.66
CA SER A 241 -15.73 -0.77 13.43
C SER A 241 -17.23 -0.55 13.58
N SER A 242 -18.04 -1.60 13.61
CA SER A 242 -19.50 -1.55 13.69
C SER A 242 -20.03 -0.94 15.00
N SER A 243 -19.18 -0.75 16.00
CA SER A 243 -19.51 -0.11 17.29
C SER A 243 -20.01 1.34 17.18
N SER A 244 -19.73 2.02 16.06
CA SER A 244 -20.26 3.35 15.72
C SER A 244 -20.23 3.56 14.20
N ILE A 245 -21.01 4.55 13.72
CA ILE A 245 -21.00 4.91 12.30
C ILE A 245 -19.69 5.63 11.97
N LYS A 246 -18.83 4.94 11.19
CA LYS A 246 -17.56 5.42 10.69
C LYS A 246 -17.52 5.27 9.17
N ARG A 247 -16.72 6.08 8.52
CA ARG A 247 -16.30 5.80 7.13
C ARG A 247 -15.20 4.74 7.14
N LEU A 248 -15.14 3.98 6.07
CA LEU A 248 -14.10 2.99 5.82
C LEU A 248 -13.52 3.23 4.43
N SER A 249 -12.19 3.34 4.34
CA SER A 249 -11.44 3.43 3.08
C SER A 249 -10.36 2.36 3.13
N MET A 250 -10.48 1.36 2.25
CA MET A 250 -9.72 0.11 2.33
C MET A 250 -9.02 -0.16 1.01
N GLU A 251 -7.71 -0.27 1.04
CA GLU A 251 -6.84 -0.74 -0.03
C GLU A 251 -6.33 -2.13 0.33
N LEU A 252 -6.69 -3.14 -0.46
CA LEU A 252 -6.53 -4.54 -0.06
C LEU A 252 -5.72 -5.34 -1.09
N GLY A 253 -5.74 -6.67 -0.96
CA GLY A 253 -5.01 -7.56 -1.84
C GLY A 253 -5.45 -7.51 -3.30
N GLY A 254 -4.60 -8.02 -4.18
CA GLY A 254 -4.84 -8.10 -5.61
C GLY A 254 -4.47 -9.45 -6.20
N ASN A 255 -4.96 -9.70 -7.41
CA ASN A 255 -4.65 -10.89 -8.20
C ASN A 255 -4.61 -10.53 -9.69
N ALA A 256 -3.74 -9.59 -10.03
CA ALA A 256 -3.71 -8.92 -11.32
C ALA A 256 -3.45 -9.89 -12.48
N PRO A 257 -4.26 -9.83 -13.56
CA PRO A 257 -3.94 -10.44 -14.84
C PRO A 257 -2.92 -9.58 -15.59
N PHE A 258 -1.99 -10.24 -16.28
CA PHE A 258 -1.03 -9.65 -17.21
C PHE A 258 -1.21 -10.35 -18.56
N ILE A 259 -1.85 -9.67 -19.51
CA ILE A 259 -2.31 -10.26 -20.77
C ILE A 259 -1.44 -9.73 -21.91
N VAL A 260 -0.76 -10.64 -22.65
CA VAL A 260 0.10 -10.28 -23.78
C VAL A 260 -0.45 -10.93 -25.04
N PHE A 261 -0.92 -10.10 -25.97
CA PHE A 261 -1.41 -10.51 -27.27
C PHE A 261 -0.28 -10.69 -28.28
N ASP A 262 -0.57 -11.36 -29.37
CA ASP A 262 0.41 -11.70 -30.42
C ASP A 262 0.90 -10.49 -31.23
N ASP A 263 0.19 -9.38 -31.17
CA ASP A 263 0.54 -8.11 -31.80
C ASP A 263 1.28 -7.11 -30.86
N ALA A 264 1.55 -7.53 -29.61
CA ALA A 264 2.22 -6.70 -28.62
C ALA A 264 3.70 -6.44 -28.91
N ASP A 265 4.22 -5.31 -28.42
CA ASP A 265 5.69 -5.16 -28.28
C ASP A 265 6.20 -6.12 -27.20
N LEU A 266 6.74 -7.24 -27.66
CA LEU A 266 7.19 -8.31 -26.78
C LEU A 266 8.30 -7.87 -25.82
N ASN A 267 9.22 -7.01 -26.24
CA ASN A 267 10.32 -6.59 -25.36
C ASN A 267 9.82 -5.64 -24.28
N ALA A 268 8.97 -4.69 -24.62
CA ALA A 268 8.34 -3.80 -23.65
C ALA A 268 7.48 -4.59 -22.64
N ALA A 269 6.69 -5.56 -23.10
CA ALA A 269 5.92 -6.44 -22.23
C ALA A 269 6.81 -7.26 -21.28
N LEU A 270 7.91 -7.81 -21.75
CA LEU A 270 8.86 -8.58 -20.94
C LEU A 270 9.55 -7.71 -19.88
N ASP A 271 9.98 -6.48 -20.22
CA ASP A 271 10.61 -5.56 -19.25
C ASP A 271 9.66 -5.24 -18.12
N LEU A 272 8.41 -4.92 -18.44
CA LEU A 272 7.37 -4.61 -17.45
C LEU A 272 6.96 -5.86 -16.64
N ALA A 273 6.89 -7.03 -17.28
CA ALA A 273 6.60 -8.31 -16.62
C ALA A 273 7.62 -8.65 -15.52
N ILE A 274 8.90 -8.41 -15.78
CA ILE A 274 9.97 -8.59 -14.79
C ILE A 274 9.81 -7.57 -13.63
N GLY A 275 9.68 -6.30 -13.98
CA GLY A 275 9.58 -5.21 -13.00
C GLY A 275 8.41 -5.38 -12.04
N ILE A 276 7.19 -5.58 -12.57
CA ILE A 276 5.96 -5.68 -11.76
C ILE A 276 5.88 -7.00 -10.97
N LYS A 277 6.59 -8.05 -11.40
CA LYS A 277 6.55 -9.34 -10.72
C LYS A 277 7.66 -9.55 -9.70
N PHE A 278 8.87 -9.10 -9.99
CA PHE A 278 10.03 -9.37 -9.13
C PHE A 278 10.48 -8.13 -8.35
N GLY A 279 10.02 -6.95 -8.71
CA GLY A 279 10.17 -5.75 -7.88
C GLY A 279 9.64 -6.02 -6.48
N ASN A 280 10.35 -5.54 -5.45
CA ASN A 280 10.05 -5.78 -4.03
C ASN A 280 9.79 -7.28 -3.71
N SER A 281 10.43 -8.20 -4.44
CA SER A 281 10.25 -9.66 -4.32
C SER A 281 8.81 -10.12 -4.57
N GLY A 282 8.06 -9.40 -5.42
CA GLY A 282 6.65 -9.68 -5.72
C GLY A 282 5.68 -9.34 -4.58
N GLN A 283 6.14 -8.66 -3.55
CA GLN A 283 5.35 -8.26 -2.39
C GLN A 283 4.64 -6.92 -2.64
N ILE A 284 3.84 -6.86 -3.70
CA ILE A 284 3.14 -5.68 -4.19
C ILE A 284 1.67 -6.05 -4.45
N CYS A 285 0.72 -5.24 -3.98
CA CYS A 285 -0.72 -5.50 -4.18
C CYS A 285 -1.12 -5.51 -5.66
N VAL A 286 -0.44 -4.74 -6.49
CA VAL A 286 -0.63 -4.69 -7.95
C VAL A 286 0.28 -5.64 -8.74
N ALA A 287 1.07 -6.51 -8.07
CA ALA A 287 1.93 -7.46 -8.76
C ALA A 287 1.13 -8.38 -9.70
N ALA A 288 1.64 -8.58 -10.90
CA ALA A 288 1.08 -9.53 -11.84
C ALA A 288 1.19 -10.96 -11.28
N ASN A 289 0.07 -11.59 -10.97
CA ASN A 289 0.01 -12.95 -10.46
C ASN A 289 -0.30 -13.97 -11.56
N ARG A 290 -1.11 -13.57 -12.55
CA ARG A 290 -1.65 -14.44 -13.59
C ARG A 290 -1.24 -13.91 -14.94
N PHE A 291 -0.23 -14.55 -15.57
CA PHE A 291 0.25 -14.19 -16.89
C PHE A 291 -0.49 -15.00 -17.97
N PHE A 292 -1.21 -14.30 -18.83
CA PHE A 292 -1.88 -14.87 -19.98
C PHE A 292 -1.14 -14.46 -21.25
N ILE A 293 -0.53 -15.43 -21.93
CA ILE A 293 0.29 -15.20 -23.12
C ILE A 293 -0.39 -15.83 -24.33
N HIS A 294 -0.61 -15.04 -25.38
CA HIS A 294 -1.22 -15.55 -26.61
C HIS A 294 -0.38 -16.69 -27.21
N LYS A 295 -1.04 -17.77 -27.65
CA LYS A 295 -0.39 -19.00 -28.09
C LYS A 295 0.68 -18.79 -29.16
N ASN A 296 0.48 -17.82 -30.08
CA ASN A 296 1.39 -17.56 -31.22
C ASN A 296 2.76 -17.02 -30.76
N ILE A 297 2.86 -16.44 -29.57
CA ILE A 297 4.07 -15.87 -28.99
C ILE A 297 4.52 -16.56 -27.70
N TYR A 298 3.79 -17.60 -27.27
CA TYR A 298 3.99 -18.25 -25.96
C TYR A 298 5.43 -18.77 -25.79
N ASP A 299 5.93 -19.53 -26.74
CA ASP A 299 7.24 -20.18 -26.62
C ASP A 299 8.38 -19.14 -26.61
N ILE A 300 8.31 -18.13 -27.47
CA ILE A 300 9.33 -17.08 -27.53
C ILE A 300 9.24 -16.15 -26.30
N PHE A 301 8.04 -15.90 -25.78
CA PHE A 301 7.86 -15.16 -24.54
C PHE A 301 8.48 -15.92 -23.37
N LEU A 302 8.16 -17.21 -23.23
CA LEU A 302 8.65 -18.05 -22.13
C LEU A 302 10.17 -18.16 -22.16
N GLU A 303 10.79 -18.43 -23.32
CA GLU A 303 12.23 -18.50 -23.47
C GLU A 303 12.92 -17.22 -22.97
N LYS A 304 12.48 -16.06 -23.51
CA LYS A 304 13.06 -14.77 -23.14
C LYS A 304 12.78 -14.35 -21.70
N TYR A 305 11.61 -14.73 -21.17
CA TYR A 305 11.25 -14.44 -19.78
C TYR A 305 12.12 -15.24 -18.81
N LEU A 306 12.31 -16.53 -19.08
CA LEU A 306 13.20 -17.41 -18.29
C LEU A 306 14.65 -16.93 -18.32
N ASP A 307 15.15 -16.49 -19.47
CA ASP A 307 16.51 -15.91 -19.57
C ASP A 307 16.64 -14.71 -18.62
N ARG A 308 15.68 -13.77 -18.62
CA ARG A 308 15.68 -12.61 -17.74
C ARG A 308 15.57 -12.99 -16.26
N VAL A 309 14.67 -13.92 -15.93
CA VAL A 309 14.45 -14.37 -14.53
C VAL A 309 15.70 -15.05 -13.97
N ASN A 310 16.37 -15.88 -14.74
CA ASN A 310 17.60 -16.57 -14.32
C ASN A 310 18.79 -15.61 -14.12
N ASN A 311 18.75 -14.43 -14.72
CA ASN A 311 19.78 -13.41 -14.57
C ASN A 311 19.53 -12.44 -13.38
N LEU A 312 18.38 -12.54 -12.69
CA LEU A 312 18.09 -11.71 -11.52
C LEU A 312 19.05 -12.01 -10.38
N LYS A 313 19.63 -10.96 -9.84
CA LYS A 313 20.57 -11.03 -8.72
C LYS A 313 19.84 -10.86 -7.39
N LEU A 314 19.96 -11.86 -6.53
CA LEU A 314 19.51 -11.77 -5.14
C LEU A 314 20.57 -11.07 -4.29
N GLY A 315 20.16 -10.18 -3.42
CA GLY A 315 21.10 -9.49 -2.54
C GLY A 315 20.42 -8.54 -1.55
N PHE A 316 21.22 -7.97 -0.67
CA PHE A 316 20.77 -7.08 0.40
C PHE A 316 21.90 -6.13 0.80
N GLY A 317 21.54 -4.88 1.01
CA GLY A 317 22.45 -3.88 1.56
C GLY A 317 22.47 -2.56 0.81
N GLU A 318 23.13 -1.57 1.41
CA GLU A 318 23.21 -0.19 0.90
C GLU A 318 24.19 -0.03 -0.27
N ASN A 319 25.21 -0.90 -0.32
CA ASN A 319 26.30 -0.83 -1.30
C ASN A 319 26.21 -1.87 -2.41
N GLU A 320 25.14 -2.66 -2.42
CA GLU A 320 24.86 -3.66 -3.43
C GLU A 320 23.77 -3.15 -4.37
N THR A 321 23.80 -3.61 -5.61
CA THR A 321 22.77 -3.34 -6.62
C THR A 321 22.04 -4.63 -6.99
N PRO A 322 21.38 -5.31 -6.04
CA PRO A 322 20.60 -6.50 -6.33
C PRO A 322 19.28 -6.10 -7.03
N ASP A 323 18.74 -7.05 -7.78
CA ASP A 323 17.43 -6.89 -8.41
C ASP A 323 16.29 -7.26 -7.44
N MET A 324 16.54 -8.18 -6.50
CA MET A 324 15.55 -8.71 -5.59
C MET A 324 16.12 -8.99 -4.19
N GLY A 325 15.38 -8.56 -3.16
CA GLY A 325 15.66 -8.84 -1.74
C GLY A 325 14.97 -10.08 -1.20
N PRO A 326 14.94 -10.26 0.15
CA PRO A 326 14.21 -11.34 0.82
C PRO A 326 12.72 -11.08 0.89
N LEU A 327 11.96 -12.10 1.31
CA LEU A 327 10.59 -11.95 1.80
C LEU A 327 10.57 -11.43 3.24
N ILE A 328 9.47 -10.82 3.66
CA ILE A 328 9.38 -10.17 4.98
C ILE A 328 9.53 -11.17 6.15
N THR A 329 8.90 -12.34 6.06
CA THR A 329 8.93 -13.37 7.11
C THR A 329 9.14 -14.76 6.53
N SER A 330 9.65 -15.68 7.36
CA SER A 330 9.71 -17.11 7.02
C SER A 330 8.32 -17.71 6.80
N LYS A 331 7.31 -17.26 7.56
CA LYS A 331 5.92 -17.68 7.38
C LYS A 331 5.39 -17.32 5.97
N SER A 332 5.71 -16.12 5.46
CA SER A 332 5.33 -15.71 4.10
C SER A 332 6.03 -16.58 3.06
N ARG A 333 7.33 -16.82 3.23
CA ARG A 333 8.12 -17.69 2.36
C ARG A 333 7.55 -19.12 2.31
N ASP A 334 7.31 -19.70 3.47
CA ASP A 334 6.87 -21.09 3.58
C ASP A 334 5.46 -21.29 2.99
N ARG A 335 4.56 -20.29 3.15
CA ARG A 335 3.26 -20.26 2.46
C ARG A 335 3.40 -20.23 0.94
N ILE A 336 4.35 -19.46 0.42
CA ILE A 336 4.56 -19.37 -1.04
C ILE A 336 5.14 -20.68 -1.57
N ILE A 337 6.05 -21.33 -0.84
CA ILE A 337 6.57 -22.66 -1.19
C ILE A 337 5.43 -23.69 -1.21
N ASP A 338 4.54 -23.68 -0.23
CA ASP A 338 3.34 -24.55 -0.20
C ASP A 338 2.44 -24.34 -1.44
N LEU A 339 2.23 -23.08 -1.88
CA LEU A 339 1.48 -22.78 -3.10
C LEU A 339 2.18 -23.32 -4.37
N ILE A 340 3.50 -23.23 -4.44
CA ILE A 340 4.28 -23.78 -5.55
C ILE A 340 4.17 -25.30 -5.60
N GLU A 341 4.36 -25.98 -4.44
CA GLU A 341 4.27 -27.43 -4.33
C GLU A 341 2.85 -27.94 -4.67
N ASP A 342 1.81 -27.24 -4.18
CA ASP A 342 0.42 -27.54 -4.53
C ASP A 342 0.19 -27.42 -6.05
N ALA A 343 0.68 -26.36 -6.67
CA ALA A 343 0.52 -26.15 -8.12
C ALA A 343 1.21 -27.26 -8.92
N VAL A 344 2.44 -27.63 -8.57
CA VAL A 344 3.20 -28.71 -9.22
C VAL A 344 2.49 -30.05 -9.06
N LYS A 345 2.00 -30.36 -7.87
CA LYS A 345 1.22 -31.57 -7.59
C LYS A 345 -0.06 -31.65 -8.44
N ASN A 346 -0.65 -30.50 -8.76
CA ASN A 346 -1.86 -30.38 -9.58
C ASN A 346 -1.58 -30.23 -11.09
N GLY A 347 -0.32 -30.41 -11.54
CA GLY A 347 0.04 -30.49 -12.94
C GLY A 347 0.72 -29.25 -13.52
N ALA A 348 0.99 -28.22 -12.74
CA ALA A 348 1.87 -27.13 -13.15
C ALA A 348 3.30 -27.64 -13.33
N LYS A 349 4.05 -27.03 -14.26
CA LYS A 349 5.46 -27.32 -14.47
C LYS A 349 6.29 -26.22 -13.84
N LEU A 350 7.22 -26.58 -12.95
CA LEU A 350 8.23 -25.67 -12.41
C LEU A 350 9.35 -25.51 -13.42
N GLU A 351 9.48 -24.31 -13.99
CA GLU A 351 10.51 -24.00 -15.00
C GLU A 351 11.82 -23.57 -14.33
N CYS A 352 11.75 -22.76 -13.27
CA CYS A 352 12.90 -22.36 -12.47
C CYS A 352 12.49 -21.95 -11.04
N GLY A 353 13.45 -21.85 -10.12
CA GLY A 353 13.25 -21.38 -8.75
C GLY A 353 12.56 -22.38 -7.83
N GLY A 354 11.58 -21.91 -7.05
CA GLY A 354 10.74 -22.73 -6.15
C GLY A 354 11.40 -23.17 -4.85
N LYS A 355 12.58 -22.68 -4.53
CA LYS A 355 13.37 -23.13 -3.36
C LYS A 355 14.15 -22.00 -2.69
N ILE A 356 14.65 -22.25 -1.50
CA ILE A 356 15.58 -21.37 -0.81
C ILE A 356 16.93 -21.42 -1.52
N PRO A 357 17.53 -20.26 -1.89
CA PRO A 357 18.82 -20.25 -2.59
C PRO A 357 19.95 -20.73 -1.68
N ASN A 358 20.85 -21.55 -2.24
CA ASN A 358 21.91 -22.20 -1.47
C ASN A 358 22.91 -21.22 -0.83
N ASN A 359 23.05 -20.02 -1.38
CA ASN A 359 24.00 -19.02 -0.91
C ASN A 359 23.48 -18.18 0.28
N PHE A 360 22.24 -18.37 0.70
CA PHE A 360 21.61 -17.63 1.79
C PHE A 360 21.14 -18.61 2.89
N SER A 361 22.03 -18.86 3.85
CA SER A 361 21.74 -19.77 4.98
C SER A 361 20.85 -19.16 6.06
N GLU A 362 20.75 -17.83 6.12
CA GLU A 362 19.94 -17.07 7.06
C GLU A 362 18.97 -16.16 6.30
N GLY A 363 17.89 -15.74 6.98
CA GLY A 363 16.90 -14.84 6.39
C GLY A 363 15.78 -15.56 5.63
N ASN A 364 14.95 -14.73 4.97
CA ASN A 364 13.68 -15.18 4.39
C ASN A 364 13.73 -15.24 2.86
N TRP A 365 14.76 -15.84 2.32
CA TRP A 365 15.04 -15.85 0.88
C TRP A 365 14.22 -16.90 0.14
N LEU A 366 13.80 -16.55 -1.08
CA LEU A 366 13.17 -17.44 -2.05
C LEU A 366 13.68 -17.08 -3.46
N GLU A 367 14.03 -18.10 -4.24
CA GLU A 367 14.43 -17.89 -5.63
C GLU A 367 13.28 -17.33 -6.48
N PRO A 368 13.54 -16.41 -7.44
CA PRO A 368 12.55 -16.02 -8.45
C PRO A 368 12.06 -17.27 -9.17
N THR A 369 10.74 -17.42 -9.28
CA THR A 369 10.10 -18.67 -9.64
C THR A 369 9.17 -18.48 -10.82
N VAL A 370 9.20 -19.42 -11.76
CA VAL A 370 8.29 -19.46 -12.92
C VAL A 370 7.59 -20.80 -12.96
N LEU A 371 6.26 -20.77 -13.02
CA LEU A 371 5.38 -21.92 -13.23
C LEU A 371 4.65 -21.79 -14.56
N THR A 372 4.61 -22.87 -15.33
CA THR A 372 3.80 -23.01 -16.54
C THR A 372 2.73 -24.07 -16.39
N ASN A 373 1.82 -24.20 -17.36
CA ASN A 373 0.69 -25.12 -17.31
C ASN A 373 -0.24 -24.88 -16.08
N VAL A 374 -0.24 -23.66 -15.55
CA VAL A 374 -1.16 -23.25 -14.50
C VAL A 374 -2.58 -23.16 -15.10
N ASN A 375 -3.60 -23.50 -14.30
CA ASN A 375 -4.98 -23.38 -14.72
C ASN A 375 -5.87 -22.86 -13.57
N HIS A 376 -7.08 -22.45 -13.91
CA HIS A 376 -8.04 -21.79 -13.00
C HIS A 376 -8.55 -22.65 -11.82
N LYS A 377 -8.22 -23.94 -11.77
CA LYS A 377 -8.59 -24.84 -10.65
C LYS A 377 -7.52 -24.89 -9.55
N MET A 378 -6.32 -24.41 -9.85
CA MET A 378 -5.19 -24.42 -8.90
C MET A 378 -5.32 -23.28 -7.88
N ARG A 379 -4.84 -23.51 -6.65
CA ARG A 379 -4.81 -22.49 -5.60
C ARG A 379 -4.03 -21.26 -6.03
N ILE A 380 -2.88 -21.43 -6.67
CA ILE A 380 -1.99 -20.34 -7.10
C ILE A 380 -2.63 -19.40 -8.14
N PHE A 381 -3.66 -19.85 -8.87
CA PHE A 381 -4.45 -19.00 -9.75
C PHE A 381 -5.45 -18.13 -8.98
N ASN A 382 -6.01 -18.65 -7.89
CA ASN A 382 -7.13 -18.06 -7.17
C ASN A 382 -6.69 -17.22 -5.96
N GLU A 383 -5.54 -17.57 -5.33
CA GLU A 383 -5.00 -16.88 -4.16
C GLU A 383 -3.98 -15.79 -4.58
N GLU A 384 -3.98 -14.66 -3.86
CA GLU A 384 -2.90 -13.69 -3.97
C GLU A 384 -1.56 -14.32 -3.54
N ILE A 385 -0.58 -14.34 -4.43
CA ILE A 385 0.72 -14.96 -4.15
C ILE A 385 1.54 -14.12 -3.17
N PHE A 386 1.63 -12.81 -3.42
CA PHE A 386 2.42 -11.83 -2.66
C PHE A 386 3.88 -12.25 -2.49
N GLY A 387 4.49 -12.67 -3.62
CA GLY A 387 5.85 -13.17 -3.68
C GLY A 387 6.38 -13.35 -5.11
N PRO A 388 7.65 -13.75 -5.27
CA PRO A 388 8.36 -13.75 -6.54
C PRO A 388 8.04 -15.00 -7.39
N VAL A 389 6.78 -15.24 -7.68
CA VAL A 389 6.31 -16.39 -8.47
C VAL A 389 5.42 -15.93 -9.61
N ALA A 390 5.83 -16.16 -10.84
CA ALA A 390 5.05 -15.92 -12.04
C ALA A 390 4.31 -17.19 -12.47
N SER A 391 2.97 -17.10 -12.61
CA SER A 391 2.12 -18.21 -13.06
C SER A 391 1.68 -17.95 -14.49
N ILE A 392 2.20 -18.73 -15.46
CA ILE A 392 2.06 -18.48 -16.89
C ILE A 392 1.08 -19.47 -17.52
N MET A 393 0.13 -18.94 -18.29
CA MET A 393 -0.90 -19.68 -19.02
C MET A 393 -0.93 -19.22 -20.47
N SER A 394 -1.25 -20.16 -21.39
CA SER A 394 -1.48 -19.83 -22.79
C SER A 394 -2.97 -19.60 -23.02
N PHE A 395 -3.31 -18.68 -23.93
CA PHE A 395 -4.68 -18.49 -24.43
C PHE A 395 -4.68 -18.32 -25.96
N SER A 396 -5.85 -18.45 -26.57
CA SER A 396 -6.02 -18.32 -28.03
C SER A 396 -7.26 -17.54 -28.46
N ASP A 397 -8.11 -17.21 -27.52
CA ASP A 397 -9.39 -16.54 -27.74
C ASP A 397 -9.56 -15.35 -26.80
N ASP A 398 -10.00 -14.22 -27.35
CA ASP A 398 -10.10 -12.96 -26.61
C ASP A 398 -11.21 -13.01 -25.55
N GLU A 399 -12.34 -13.67 -25.80
CA GLU A 399 -13.44 -13.83 -24.84
C GLU A 399 -13.06 -14.81 -23.72
N GLU A 400 -12.36 -15.89 -24.07
CA GLU A 400 -11.85 -16.85 -23.08
C GLU A 400 -10.90 -16.16 -22.07
N VAL A 401 -9.92 -15.39 -22.56
CA VAL A 401 -8.95 -14.75 -21.68
C VAL A 401 -9.60 -13.64 -20.85
N LEU A 402 -10.55 -12.88 -21.39
CA LEU A 402 -11.32 -11.90 -20.64
C LEU A 402 -12.11 -12.56 -19.51
N THR A 403 -12.77 -13.67 -19.79
CA THR A 403 -13.49 -14.46 -18.77
C THR A 403 -12.56 -14.96 -17.68
N LEU A 404 -11.40 -15.50 -18.04
CA LEU A 404 -10.40 -16.00 -17.09
C LEU A 404 -9.74 -14.86 -16.29
N ALA A 405 -9.52 -13.72 -16.91
CA ALA A 405 -8.99 -12.54 -16.23
C ALA A 405 -9.93 -12.05 -15.13
N ASN A 406 -11.23 -12.01 -15.39
CA ASN A 406 -12.24 -11.60 -14.43
C ASN A 406 -12.59 -12.67 -13.37
N LYS A 407 -12.14 -13.93 -13.59
CA LYS A 407 -12.39 -15.05 -12.66
C LYS A 407 -11.53 -14.96 -11.40
N THR A 408 -11.82 -13.98 -10.58
CA THR A 408 -11.17 -13.73 -9.29
C THR A 408 -12.08 -12.86 -8.43
N ASP A 409 -11.99 -13.03 -7.11
CA ASP A 409 -12.66 -12.16 -6.15
C ASP A 409 -12.00 -10.77 -6.04
N TYR A 410 -10.79 -10.64 -6.54
CA TYR A 410 -10.02 -9.39 -6.50
C TYR A 410 -10.30 -8.51 -7.73
N GLY A 411 -10.02 -7.21 -7.60
CA GLY A 411 -10.22 -6.25 -8.68
C GLY A 411 -9.40 -4.98 -8.48
N LEU A 412 -8.06 -5.08 -8.22
CA LEU A 412 -7.21 -3.91 -8.03
C LEU A 412 -6.63 -3.44 -9.36
N ALA A 413 -5.66 -4.13 -9.93
CA ALA A 413 -4.96 -3.74 -11.15
C ALA A 413 -5.02 -4.85 -12.22
N SER A 414 -4.95 -4.45 -13.49
CA SER A 414 -4.86 -5.31 -14.67
C SER A 414 -3.96 -4.70 -15.73
N TYR A 415 -3.32 -5.54 -16.54
CA TYR A 415 -2.33 -5.14 -17.54
C TYR A 415 -2.64 -5.82 -18.88
N ILE A 416 -2.67 -5.05 -19.96
CA ILE A 416 -2.85 -5.55 -21.32
C ILE A 416 -1.79 -4.98 -22.27
N PHE A 417 -1.31 -5.82 -23.15
CA PHE A 417 -0.32 -5.47 -24.18
C PHE A 417 -0.81 -5.89 -25.55
N THR A 418 -1.18 -4.93 -26.38
CA THR A 418 -1.69 -5.09 -27.74
C THR A 418 -1.59 -3.78 -28.51
N THR A 419 -1.48 -3.83 -29.83
CA THR A 419 -1.60 -2.67 -30.71
C THR A 419 -3.01 -2.51 -31.31
N SER A 420 -3.91 -3.49 -31.10
CA SER A 420 -5.28 -3.46 -31.60
C SER A 420 -6.17 -2.52 -30.78
N GLU A 421 -6.70 -1.46 -31.40
CA GLU A 421 -7.67 -0.57 -30.76
C GLU A 421 -8.96 -1.31 -30.35
N GLU A 422 -9.38 -2.31 -31.10
CA GLU A 422 -10.54 -3.13 -30.77
C GLU A 422 -10.34 -3.88 -29.45
N ARG A 423 -9.17 -4.53 -29.26
CA ARG A 423 -8.79 -5.19 -28.00
C ARG A 423 -8.63 -4.19 -26.85
N ILE A 424 -8.02 -3.04 -27.09
CA ILE A 424 -7.89 -1.99 -26.07
C ILE A 424 -9.27 -1.58 -25.55
N ASN A 425 -10.21 -1.30 -26.44
CA ASN A 425 -11.58 -0.91 -26.07
C ASN A 425 -12.30 -2.05 -25.34
N LEU A 426 -12.29 -3.27 -25.92
CA LEU A 426 -12.95 -4.43 -25.34
C LEU A 426 -12.46 -4.70 -23.90
N PHE A 427 -11.15 -4.73 -23.68
CA PHE A 427 -10.61 -5.07 -22.36
C PHE A 427 -10.69 -3.91 -21.38
N SER A 428 -10.53 -2.66 -21.83
CA SER A 428 -10.67 -1.49 -20.94
C SER A 428 -12.09 -1.33 -20.39
N GLU A 429 -13.11 -1.70 -21.17
CA GLU A 429 -14.50 -1.60 -20.73
C GLU A 429 -14.97 -2.82 -19.92
N ASN A 430 -14.37 -4.00 -20.11
CA ASN A 430 -14.91 -5.24 -19.57
C ASN A 430 -14.03 -5.91 -18.51
N LEU A 431 -12.80 -5.45 -18.26
CA LEU A 431 -12.01 -5.92 -17.14
C LEU A 431 -12.54 -5.35 -15.82
N GLU A 432 -12.86 -6.22 -14.89
CA GLU A 432 -13.45 -5.88 -13.58
C GLU A 432 -12.36 -5.53 -12.55
N PHE A 433 -11.58 -4.48 -12.85
CA PHE A 433 -10.49 -3.98 -12.02
C PHE A 433 -10.59 -2.45 -11.88
N GLY A 434 -10.14 -1.93 -10.74
CA GLY A 434 -10.11 -0.49 -10.51
C GLY A 434 -9.12 0.21 -11.43
N GLU A 435 -8.10 -0.51 -11.91
CA GLU A 435 -7.08 0.00 -12.82
C GLU A 435 -6.86 -0.95 -14.01
N VAL A 436 -6.93 -0.40 -15.22
CA VAL A 436 -6.56 -1.08 -16.47
C VAL A 436 -5.40 -0.32 -17.10
N GLN A 437 -4.26 -0.95 -17.19
CA GLN A 437 -3.04 -0.37 -17.73
C GLN A 437 -2.70 -0.98 -19.10
N VAL A 438 -2.56 -0.14 -20.13
CA VAL A 438 -2.40 -0.55 -21.51
C VAL A 438 -1.00 -0.19 -21.99
N ASN A 439 -0.24 -1.20 -22.45
CA ASN A 439 1.11 -1.06 -23.05
C ASN A 439 2.12 -0.32 -22.16
N GLY A 440 1.85 -0.20 -20.88
CA GLY A 440 2.71 0.52 -19.93
C GLY A 440 2.19 0.40 -18.50
N ILE A 441 2.99 0.85 -17.54
CA ILE A 441 2.62 0.88 -16.12
C ILE A 441 2.96 2.25 -15.57
N LYS A 442 1.96 2.94 -15.00
CA LYS A 442 2.12 4.26 -14.42
C LYS A 442 1.40 4.37 -13.09
N TYR A 443 2.18 4.56 -12.01
CA TYR A 443 1.69 4.93 -10.68
C TYR A 443 2.18 6.33 -10.33
N ALA A 444 1.32 7.15 -9.74
CA ALA A 444 1.68 8.48 -9.27
C ALA A 444 0.64 8.99 -8.27
N ILE A 445 1.05 9.87 -7.36
CA ILE A 445 0.17 10.42 -6.31
C ILE A 445 -1.06 11.17 -6.86
N TYR A 446 -1.01 11.67 -8.08
CA TYR A 446 -2.13 12.38 -8.73
C TYR A 446 -3.10 11.46 -9.51
N LEU A 447 -2.77 10.18 -9.67
CA LEU A 447 -3.65 9.17 -10.30
C LEU A 447 -4.43 8.43 -9.22
N PRO A 448 -5.74 8.19 -9.41
CA PRO A 448 -6.50 7.41 -8.44
C PRO A 448 -5.96 5.98 -8.35
N HIS A 449 -5.85 5.50 -7.12
CA HIS A 449 -5.47 4.12 -6.79
C HIS A 449 -6.54 3.51 -5.93
N GLY A 450 -7.12 2.39 -6.35
CA GLY A 450 -8.17 1.74 -5.60
C GLY A 450 -8.78 0.55 -6.32
N GLY A 451 -9.16 -0.45 -5.52
CA GLY A 451 -9.73 -1.69 -5.99
C GLY A 451 -11.25 -1.73 -5.88
N ILE A 452 -11.85 -2.62 -6.68
CA ILE A 452 -13.24 -3.05 -6.58
C ILE A 452 -13.31 -4.48 -6.04
N LYS A 453 -14.49 -5.01 -5.82
CA LYS A 453 -14.71 -6.36 -5.24
C LYS A 453 -14.02 -6.50 -3.88
N GLU A 454 -13.28 -7.59 -3.66
CA GLU A 454 -12.55 -7.85 -2.41
C GLU A 454 -11.21 -7.07 -2.30
N SER A 455 -10.88 -6.26 -3.30
CA SER A 455 -9.65 -5.43 -3.30
C SER A 455 -9.84 -4.07 -2.66
N GLY A 456 -11.06 -3.65 -2.32
CA GLY A 456 -11.17 -2.42 -1.53
C GLY A 456 -12.47 -1.65 -1.65
N ILE A 457 -12.48 -0.52 -0.93
CA ILE A 457 -13.55 0.49 -0.91
C ILE A 457 -12.88 1.85 -0.78
N GLY A 458 -13.27 2.83 -1.57
CA GLY A 458 -12.68 4.16 -1.60
C GLY A 458 -11.47 4.21 -2.52
N HIS A 459 -10.67 5.27 -2.40
CA HIS A 459 -9.51 5.49 -3.24
C HIS A 459 -8.36 6.07 -2.42
N ASP A 460 -7.18 5.61 -2.69
CA ASP A 460 -5.94 6.30 -2.36
C ASP A 460 -5.47 7.14 -3.55
N CYS A 461 -4.53 8.01 -3.32
CA CYS A 461 -3.98 8.91 -4.33
C CYS A 461 -5.04 9.84 -4.97
N SER A 462 -4.59 10.71 -5.85
CA SER A 462 -5.36 11.77 -6.50
C SER A 462 -6.19 12.64 -5.53
N HIS A 463 -6.88 13.63 -6.08
CA HIS A 463 -7.84 14.43 -5.32
C HIS A 463 -9.06 13.63 -4.85
N LEU A 464 -9.32 12.46 -5.46
CA LEU A 464 -10.46 11.61 -5.09
C LEU A 464 -10.33 11.07 -3.67
N ALA A 465 -9.10 10.78 -3.21
CA ALA A 465 -8.86 10.34 -1.84
C ALA A 465 -9.40 11.34 -0.80
N LEU A 466 -9.36 12.64 -1.07
CA LEU A 466 -9.85 13.67 -0.15
C LEU A 466 -11.35 13.53 0.17
N ASN A 467 -12.14 12.89 -0.69
CA ASN A 467 -13.57 12.66 -0.44
C ASN A 467 -13.81 11.80 0.80
N ASP A 468 -12.91 10.88 1.12
CA ASP A 468 -13.03 10.03 2.32
C ASP A 468 -12.76 10.83 3.61
N TYR A 469 -11.91 11.85 3.54
CA TYR A 469 -11.49 12.70 4.68
C TYR A 469 -12.35 13.94 4.88
N LEU A 470 -13.27 14.24 3.95
CA LEU A 470 -14.12 15.43 3.98
C LEU A 470 -15.60 15.05 4.10
N THR A 471 -16.36 15.87 4.81
CA THR A 471 -17.82 15.79 4.89
C THR A 471 -18.45 17.11 4.41
N LYS A 472 -19.58 17.01 3.74
CA LYS A 472 -20.29 18.18 3.24
C LYS A 472 -21.33 18.68 4.25
N LYS A 473 -21.33 19.99 4.50
CA LYS A 473 -22.35 20.67 5.30
C LYS A 473 -23.10 21.66 4.40
N ARG A 474 -24.42 21.50 4.33
CA ARG A 474 -25.29 22.51 3.72
C ARG A 474 -25.62 23.59 4.73
N ILE A 475 -25.41 24.84 4.34
CA ILE A 475 -25.84 26.03 5.07
C ILE A 475 -26.93 26.69 4.24
N SER A 476 -28.11 26.88 4.83
CA SER A 476 -29.26 27.54 4.17
C SER A 476 -29.65 28.76 4.99
N ILE A 477 -29.65 29.93 4.37
CA ILE A 477 -29.96 31.22 4.99
C ILE A 477 -31.20 31.78 4.30
N ALA A 478 -32.26 32.00 5.02
CA ALA A 478 -33.45 32.64 4.50
C ALA A 478 -33.13 34.08 4.03
N ILE A 479 -33.74 34.51 2.91
CA ILE A 479 -33.54 35.84 2.32
C ILE A 479 -34.59 36.80 2.87
#